data_22e9c672f020453eeafa93aff9b23dbc
#
_entry.id   22e9c672f020453eeafa93aff9b23dbc
#
_cell.length_a   1.000
_cell.length_b   1.000
_cell.length_c   1.000
_cell.angle_alpha   90.00
_cell.angle_beta   90.00
_cell.angle_gamma   90.00
#
_symmetry.space_group_name_H-M   'P 1'
#
loop_
_entity.id
_entity.type
_entity.pdbx_description
1 polymer ?
#
loop_
_entity_poly.entity_id
_entity_poly.type
_entity_poly.pdbx_seq_one_letter_code
_entity_poly.pdbx_strand_id
1 'polypeptide(L)'
;MAESTRELAPDEQAYIAAAHAKAFTLYEGVQVPHRSCGIAIAETFGVPSRPYQALRRGGITGKGTCGAIRAGEQVLGELLGDPDPVGGVTPELRAAVTWFQDAWLVRIRANDPDIICDHLVRPHGDFAGAARKAFCTNIAADVAALTAEALCRFSAHRPDLAPVELP
;
A
#
# COMPACT_ATOMS: atom_id res chain seq x y z
N MET A 1 5.19 -12.00 18.38
CA MET A 1 6.28 -11.03 18.64
C MET A 1 7.58 -11.38 17.91
N ALA A 2 8.00 -12.65 17.87
CA ALA A 2 9.24 -13.03 17.16
C ALA A 2 9.21 -12.76 15.65
N GLU A 3 8.08 -12.93 14.96
CA GLU A 3 7.94 -12.71 13.51
C GLU A 3 7.97 -11.23 13.12
N SER A 4 7.50 -10.33 13.98
CA SER A 4 7.47 -8.89 13.71
C SER A 4 8.85 -8.24 13.68
N THR A 5 9.85 -8.85 14.33
CA THR A 5 11.21 -8.31 14.50
C THR A 5 12.29 -9.18 13.88
N ARG A 6 11.94 -10.33 13.29
CA ARG A 6 12.92 -11.20 12.64
C ARG A 6 13.62 -10.49 11.47
N GLU A 7 14.84 -10.86 11.22
CA GLU A 7 15.54 -10.46 10.01
C GLU A 7 14.86 -11.05 8.78
N LEU A 8 14.72 -10.22 7.73
CA LEU A 8 14.12 -10.64 6.45
C LEU A 8 15.18 -11.35 5.60
N ALA A 9 14.80 -12.46 5.01
CA ALA A 9 15.64 -13.19 4.07
C ALA A 9 15.91 -12.37 2.79
N PRO A 10 17.00 -12.62 2.05
CA PRO A 10 17.32 -11.86 0.83
C PRO A 10 16.21 -11.88 -0.24
N ASP A 11 15.50 -12.99 -0.40
CA ASP A 11 14.37 -13.10 -1.32
C ASP A 11 13.17 -12.26 -0.87
N GLU A 12 12.93 -12.16 0.44
CA GLU A 12 11.90 -11.29 1.01
C GLU A 12 12.24 -9.81 0.80
N GLN A 13 13.50 -9.44 1.01
CA GLN A 13 13.98 -8.07 0.73
C GLN A 13 13.84 -7.71 -0.74
N ALA A 14 14.15 -8.66 -1.65
CA ALA A 14 13.97 -8.48 -3.09
C ALA A 14 12.48 -8.33 -3.46
N TYR A 15 11.59 -9.10 -2.85
CA TYR A 15 10.15 -8.99 -3.04
C TYR A 15 9.61 -7.63 -2.61
N ILE A 16 10.03 -7.13 -1.46
CA ILE A 16 9.66 -5.81 -0.95
C ILE A 16 10.14 -4.70 -1.88
N ALA A 17 11.38 -4.78 -2.34
CA ALA A 17 11.94 -3.82 -3.29
C ALA A 17 11.20 -3.84 -4.64
N ALA A 18 10.81 -5.01 -5.12
CA ALA A 18 10.02 -5.17 -6.35
C ALA A 18 8.61 -4.55 -6.20
N ALA A 19 7.94 -4.75 -5.07
CA ALA A 19 6.65 -4.13 -4.80
C ALA A 19 6.75 -2.60 -4.77
N HIS A 20 7.76 -2.05 -4.09
CA HIS A 20 8.04 -0.62 -4.08
C HIS A 20 8.21 -0.07 -5.50
N ALA A 21 9.11 -0.67 -6.28
CA ALA A 21 9.40 -0.21 -7.65
C ALA A 21 8.18 -0.29 -8.56
N LYS A 22 7.39 -1.35 -8.46
CA LYS A 22 6.17 -1.52 -9.27
C LYS A 22 5.12 -0.46 -8.94
N ALA A 23 4.83 -0.24 -7.67
CA ALA A 23 3.87 0.79 -7.25
C ALA A 23 4.33 2.20 -7.62
N PHE A 24 5.64 2.48 -7.50
CA PHE A 24 6.24 3.74 -7.95
C PHE A 24 5.97 3.97 -9.44
N THR A 25 6.31 3.02 -10.30
CA THR A 25 6.11 3.10 -11.75
C THR A 25 4.64 3.31 -12.12
N LEU A 26 3.74 2.55 -11.49
CA LEU A 26 2.30 2.65 -11.74
C LEU A 26 1.73 4.02 -11.32
N TYR A 27 2.15 4.55 -10.18
CA TYR A 27 1.65 5.83 -9.70
C TYR A 27 2.27 7.01 -10.46
N GLU A 28 3.59 6.98 -10.70
CA GLU A 28 4.30 8.05 -11.41
C GLU A 28 3.70 8.32 -12.78
N GLY A 29 3.37 7.26 -13.53
CA GLY A 29 2.69 7.37 -14.81
C GLY A 29 3.57 7.93 -15.93
N VAL A 30 4.89 7.73 -15.87
CA VAL A 30 5.85 8.11 -16.92
C VAL A 30 5.99 6.98 -17.94
N GLN A 31 6.23 5.76 -17.48
CA GLN A 31 6.41 4.59 -18.34
C GLN A 31 5.08 3.95 -18.76
N VAL A 32 4.06 4.07 -17.93
CA VAL A 32 2.71 3.55 -18.17
C VAL A 32 1.68 4.61 -17.78
N PRO A 33 0.42 4.54 -18.23
CA PRO A 33 -0.61 5.47 -17.78
C PRO A 33 -0.77 5.46 -16.27
N HIS A 34 -0.85 6.64 -15.66
CA HIS A 34 -0.95 6.85 -14.22
C HIS A 34 -2.09 6.05 -13.58
N ARG A 35 -1.75 5.32 -12.51
CA ARG A 35 -2.69 4.71 -11.56
C ARG A 35 -2.80 5.57 -10.32
N SER A 36 -4.02 5.84 -9.86
CA SER A 36 -4.17 6.51 -8.56
C SER A 36 -3.70 5.62 -7.40
N CYS A 37 -3.47 6.21 -6.24
CA CYS A 37 -2.83 5.56 -5.09
C CYS A 37 -3.37 4.16 -4.75
N GLY A 38 -4.68 4.01 -4.54
CA GLY A 38 -5.25 2.70 -4.19
C GLY A 38 -5.18 1.69 -5.33
N ILE A 39 -5.37 2.15 -6.57
CA ILE A 39 -5.30 1.31 -7.76
C ILE A 39 -3.87 0.82 -8.00
N ALA A 40 -2.86 1.68 -7.81
CA ALA A 40 -1.45 1.29 -7.93
C ALA A 40 -1.10 0.16 -6.93
N ILE A 41 -1.59 0.25 -5.68
CA ILE A 41 -1.40 -0.80 -4.69
C ILE A 41 -2.08 -2.10 -5.11
N ALA A 42 -3.36 -2.05 -5.51
CA ALA A 42 -4.10 -3.22 -5.95
C ALA A 42 -3.41 -3.93 -7.14
N GLU A 43 -3.04 -3.17 -8.18
CA GLU A 43 -2.34 -3.73 -9.35
C GLU A 43 -0.94 -4.26 -9.00
N THR A 44 -0.25 -3.68 -8.02
CA THR A 44 1.03 -4.20 -7.55
C THR A 44 0.92 -5.63 -7.07
N PHE A 45 -0.13 -5.96 -6.33
CA PHE A 45 -0.35 -7.29 -5.77
C PHE A 45 -1.29 -8.18 -6.59
N GLY A 46 -1.69 -7.75 -7.78
CA GLY A 46 -2.53 -8.54 -8.69
C GLY A 46 -3.95 -8.78 -8.20
N VAL A 47 -4.46 -7.95 -7.29
CA VAL A 47 -5.84 -8.01 -6.83
C VAL A 47 -6.75 -7.11 -7.68
N PRO A 48 -8.06 -7.40 -7.79
CA PRO A 48 -8.99 -6.60 -8.59
C PRO A 48 -9.00 -5.14 -8.16
N SER A 49 -8.65 -4.23 -9.06
CA SER A 49 -8.48 -2.80 -8.73
C SER A 49 -9.78 -2.00 -8.66
N ARG A 50 -10.89 -2.54 -9.18
CA ARG A 50 -12.18 -1.83 -9.22
C ARG A 50 -12.71 -1.38 -7.85
N PRO A 51 -12.65 -2.18 -6.77
CA PRO A 51 -13.05 -1.75 -5.42
C PRO A 51 -12.24 -0.56 -4.88
N TYR A 52 -11.02 -0.38 -5.39
CA TYR A 52 -10.09 0.68 -4.97
C TYR A 52 -10.36 2.04 -5.63
N GLN A 53 -11.29 2.12 -6.60
CA GLN A 53 -11.67 3.38 -7.24
C GLN A 53 -12.18 4.41 -6.22
N ALA A 54 -12.92 3.98 -5.20
CA ALA A 54 -13.44 4.86 -4.15
C ALA A 54 -12.36 5.41 -3.21
N LEU A 55 -11.15 4.86 -3.22
CA LEU A 55 -10.02 5.33 -2.41
C LEU A 55 -9.24 6.48 -3.05
N ARG A 56 -9.53 6.82 -4.30
CA ARG A 56 -8.88 7.93 -5.00
C ARG A 56 -9.04 9.23 -4.20
N ARG A 57 -7.94 9.99 -4.06
CA ARG A 57 -7.95 11.28 -3.36
C ARG A 57 -8.64 11.24 -1.98
N GLY A 58 -8.29 10.26 -1.15
CA GLY A 58 -8.88 10.17 0.19
C GLY A 58 -10.42 10.06 0.16
N GLY A 59 -10.93 9.08 -0.60
CA GLY A 59 -12.37 8.88 -0.75
C GLY A 59 -13.04 9.90 -1.67
N ILE A 60 -12.40 10.29 -2.78
CA ILE A 60 -12.84 11.24 -3.81
C ILE A 60 -12.79 12.70 -3.38
N THR A 61 -13.11 12.99 -2.14
CA THR A 61 -13.30 14.36 -1.64
C THR A 61 -12.06 15.00 -1.03
N GLY A 62 -11.01 14.24 -0.78
CA GLY A 62 -9.83 14.67 -0.02
C GLY A 62 -10.02 14.64 1.49
N LYS A 63 -11.28 14.54 1.96
CA LYS A 63 -11.62 14.58 3.39
C LYS A 63 -11.41 13.26 4.12
N GLY A 64 -11.27 12.17 3.38
CA GLY A 64 -10.99 10.85 3.93
C GLY A 64 -9.49 10.58 4.09
N THR A 65 -9.19 9.42 4.66
CA THR A 65 -7.81 8.98 4.90
C THR A 65 -7.08 8.66 3.60
N CYS A 66 -5.75 8.69 3.63
CA CYS A 66 -4.89 8.40 2.49
C CYS A 66 -5.28 7.08 1.81
N GLY A 67 -5.59 7.16 0.52
CA GLY A 67 -6.04 6.00 -0.26
C GLY A 67 -4.98 4.93 -0.44
N ALA A 68 -3.69 5.28 -0.41
CA ALA A 68 -2.61 4.30 -0.44
C ALA A 68 -2.57 3.48 0.85
N ILE A 69 -2.60 4.13 2.01
CA ILE A 69 -2.57 3.45 3.32
C ILE A 69 -3.79 2.53 3.47
N ARG A 70 -4.98 3.03 3.12
CA ARG A 70 -6.20 2.21 3.15
C ARG A 70 -6.15 1.05 2.15
N ALA A 71 -5.55 1.26 0.99
CA ALA A 71 -5.38 0.20 0.01
C ALA A 71 -4.43 -0.90 0.50
N GLY A 72 -3.37 -0.57 1.22
CA GLY A 72 -2.49 -1.56 1.86
C GLY A 72 -3.27 -2.47 2.81
N GLU A 73 -4.07 -1.88 3.70
CA GLU A 73 -4.95 -2.65 4.60
C GLU A 73 -5.97 -3.52 3.84
N GLN A 74 -6.56 -2.97 2.78
CA GLN A 74 -7.56 -3.70 1.97
C GLN A 74 -6.93 -4.87 1.21
N VAL A 75 -5.72 -4.72 0.66
CA VAL A 75 -4.96 -5.82 0.04
C VAL A 75 -4.67 -6.93 1.05
N LEU A 76 -4.22 -6.57 2.25
CA LEU A 76 -4.01 -7.55 3.32
C LEU A 76 -5.32 -8.28 3.67
N GLY A 77 -6.42 -7.56 3.73
CA GLY A 77 -7.76 -8.15 3.94
C GLY A 77 -8.16 -9.14 2.85
N GLU A 78 -7.90 -8.81 1.59
CA GLU A 78 -8.23 -9.67 0.45
C GLU A 78 -7.37 -10.94 0.39
N LEU A 79 -6.09 -10.83 0.74
CA LEU A 79 -5.15 -11.95 0.65
C LEU A 79 -5.12 -12.85 1.90
N LEU A 80 -5.42 -12.31 3.08
CA LEU A 80 -5.27 -13.00 4.35
C LEU A 80 -6.59 -13.19 5.11
N GLY A 81 -7.67 -12.55 4.66
CA GLY A 81 -8.99 -12.65 5.29
C GLY A 81 -9.63 -14.03 5.06
N ASP A 82 -10.59 -14.36 5.91
CA ASP A 82 -11.40 -15.56 5.74
C ASP A 82 -12.26 -15.39 4.48
N PRO A 83 -12.23 -16.35 3.53
CA PRO A 83 -13.09 -16.30 2.35
C PRO A 83 -14.58 -16.49 2.68
N ASP A 84 -14.90 -17.07 3.84
CA ASP A 84 -16.27 -17.17 4.32
C ASP A 84 -16.71 -15.82 4.94
N PRO A 85 -17.76 -15.16 4.41
CA PRO A 85 -18.22 -13.87 4.92
C PRO A 85 -18.74 -13.91 6.37
N VAL A 86 -19.06 -15.09 6.90
CA VAL A 86 -19.44 -15.28 8.31
C VAL A 86 -18.27 -15.75 9.17
N GLY A 87 -17.09 -15.93 8.58
CA GLY A 87 -15.86 -16.29 9.25
C GLY A 87 -15.33 -15.17 10.15
N GLY A 88 -14.44 -15.51 11.05
CA GLY A 88 -13.77 -14.55 11.94
C GLY A 88 -12.53 -13.93 11.30
N VAL A 89 -11.93 -12.98 12.01
CA VAL A 89 -10.63 -12.42 11.61
C VAL A 89 -9.55 -13.50 11.76
N THR A 90 -8.89 -13.83 10.66
CA THR A 90 -7.78 -14.81 10.69
C THR A 90 -6.62 -14.31 11.55
N PRO A 91 -5.84 -15.18 12.19
CA PRO A 91 -4.65 -14.78 12.94
C PRO A 91 -3.64 -14.03 12.08
N GLU A 92 -3.44 -14.46 10.83
CA GLU A 92 -2.52 -13.85 9.86
C GLU A 92 -2.95 -12.42 9.53
N LEU A 93 -4.22 -12.20 9.20
CA LEU A 93 -4.74 -10.87 8.90
C LEU A 93 -4.59 -9.94 10.10
N ARG A 94 -4.95 -10.42 11.30
CA ARG A 94 -4.82 -9.63 12.53
C ARG A 94 -3.38 -9.20 12.76
N ALA A 95 -2.43 -10.12 12.67
CA ALA A 95 -1.02 -9.83 12.87
C ALA A 95 -0.47 -8.88 11.80
N ALA A 96 -0.77 -9.13 10.53
CA ALA A 96 -0.31 -8.32 9.41
C ALA A 96 -0.84 -6.88 9.47
N VAL A 97 -2.13 -6.68 9.72
CA VAL A 97 -2.73 -5.34 9.80
C VAL A 97 -2.23 -4.59 11.03
N THR A 98 -2.13 -5.24 12.19
CA THR A 98 -1.58 -4.60 13.40
C THR A 98 -0.15 -4.11 13.15
N TRP A 99 0.71 -4.98 12.62
CA TRP A 99 2.08 -4.61 12.28
C TRP A 99 2.14 -3.48 11.23
N PHE A 100 1.32 -3.56 10.18
CA PHE A 100 1.27 -2.57 9.12
C PHE A 100 0.89 -1.18 9.66
N GLN A 101 -0.10 -1.12 10.56
CA GLN A 101 -0.54 0.14 11.16
C GLN A 101 0.56 0.78 12.01
N ASP A 102 1.27 0.00 12.81
CA ASP A 102 2.42 0.49 13.56
C ASP A 102 3.57 0.91 12.63
N ALA A 103 3.82 0.13 11.57
CA ALA A 103 4.91 0.38 10.64
C ALA A 103 4.73 1.67 9.83
N TRP A 104 3.53 1.94 9.28
CA TRP A 104 3.33 3.18 8.51
C TRP A 104 3.37 4.41 9.41
N LEU A 105 2.89 4.31 10.64
CA LEU A 105 2.95 5.40 11.61
C LEU A 105 4.39 5.84 11.87
N VAL A 106 5.31 4.89 12.03
CA VAL A 106 6.72 5.17 12.30
C VAL A 106 7.48 5.55 11.02
N ARG A 107 7.34 4.76 9.95
CA ARG A 107 8.20 4.87 8.75
C ARG A 107 7.72 5.92 7.75
N ILE A 108 6.42 6.18 7.67
CA ILE A 108 5.85 7.14 6.72
C ILE A 108 5.46 8.43 7.42
N ARG A 109 4.82 8.36 8.58
CA ARG A 109 4.25 9.53 9.25
C ARG A 109 5.02 10.04 10.46
N ALA A 110 6.19 9.48 10.76
CA ALA A 110 7.03 9.93 11.89
C ALA A 110 6.22 10.13 13.20
N ASN A 111 5.35 9.17 13.51
CA ASN A 111 4.43 9.17 14.67
C ASN A 111 3.28 10.19 14.60
N ASP A 112 3.04 10.82 13.47
CA ASP A 112 1.84 11.64 13.25
C ASP A 112 0.71 10.78 12.65
N PRO A 113 -0.40 10.52 13.40
CA PRO A 113 -1.50 9.69 12.92
C PRO A 113 -2.42 10.40 11.92
N ASP A 114 -2.20 11.68 11.62
CA ASP A 114 -3.01 12.39 10.62
C ASP A 114 -2.69 11.91 9.21
N ILE A 115 -3.57 11.08 8.68
CA ILE A 115 -3.53 10.55 7.32
C ILE A 115 -4.69 11.03 6.46
N ILE A 116 -5.31 12.15 6.82
CA ILE A 116 -6.32 12.78 5.97
C ILE A 116 -5.66 13.31 4.70
N CYS A 117 -6.19 12.93 3.54
CA CYS A 117 -5.56 13.20 2.25
C CYS A 117 -5.27 14.68 2.03
N ASP A 118 -6.25 15.56 2.23
CA ASP A 118 -6.07 17.01 2.05
C ASP A 118 -5.02 17.59 3.02
N HIS A 119 -4.90 17.07 4.24
CA HIS A 119 -3.87 17.51 5.20
C HIS A 119 -2.47 17.07 4.76
N LEU A 120 -2.34 15.82 4.26
CA LEU A 120 -1.07 15.28 3.77
C LEU A 120 -0.54 16.05 2.56
N VAL A 121 -1.41 16.42 1.62
CA VAL A 121 -0.98 17.02 0.36
C VAL A 121 -0.85 18.54 0.42
N ARG A 122 -1.52 19.21 1.34
CA ARG A 122 -1.51 20.68 1.48
C ARG A 122 -0.10 21.30 1.54
N PRO A 123 0.86 20.74 2.29
CA PRO A 123 2.23 21.30 2.34
C PRO A 123 2.96 21.26 1.00
N HIS A 124 2.49 20.47 0.05
CA HIS A 124 3.11 20.26 -1.26
C HIS A 124 2.50 21.11 -2.39
N GLY A 125 1.67 22.09 -2.03
CA GLY A 125 1.11 23.07 -2.96
C GLY A 125 -0.13 22.58 -3.72
N ASP A 126 -0.22 22.98 -5.00
CA ASP A 126 -1.36 22.62 -5.83
C ASP A 126 -1.52 21.11 -5.99
N PHE A 127 -2.76 20.63 -5.90
CA PHE A 127 -3.08 19.21 -6.07
C PHE A 127 -2.62 18.66 -7.43
N ALA A 128 -2.69 19.44 -8.49
CA ALA A 128 -2.19 19.06 -9.82
C ALA A 128 -0.68 19.24 -9.96
N GLY A 129 0.00 19.81 -8.97
CA GLY A 129 1.41 20.17 -9.04
C GLY A 129 2.37 18.97 -8.94
N ALA A 130 3.58 19.17 -9.49
CA ALA A 130 4.63 18.15 -9.51
C ALA A 130 5.11 17.75 -8.11
N ALA A 131 5.20 18.69 -7.17
CA ALA A 131 5.63 18.41 -5.80
C ALA A 131 4.66 17.48 -5.07
N ARG A 132 3.35 17.74 -5.18
CA ARG A 132 2.32 16.86 -4.63
C ARG A 132 2.38 15.48 -5.30
N LYS A 133 2.54 15.43 -6.63
CA LYS A 133 2.62 14.17 -7.36
C LYS A 133 3.83 13.34 -6.89
N ALA A 134 5.00 13.94 -6.75
CA ALA A 134 6.20 13.26 -6.26
C ALA A 134 6.00 12.74 -4.82
N PHE A 135 5.42 13.54 -3.94
CA PHE A 135 5.09 13.12 -2.58
C PHE A 135 4.18 11.90 -2.56
N CYS A 136 3.06 11.93 -3.28
CA CYS A 136 2.12 10.81 -3.33
C CYS A 136 2.70 9.57 -4.03
N THR A 137 3.58 9.75 -5.03
CA THR A 137 4.29 8.63 -5.66
C THR A 137 5.14 7.87 -4.64
N ASN A 138 5.89 8.59 -3.81
CA ASN A 138 6.68 7.98 -2.75
C ASN A 138 5.80 7.31 -1.70
N ILE A 139 4.71 7.95 -1.27
CA ILE A 139 3.76 7.31 -0.33
C ILE A 139 3.20 6.00 -0.90
N ALA A 140 2.80 5.97 -2.16
CA ALA A 140 2.29 4.75 -2.79
C ALA A 140 3.36 3.64 -2.82
N ALA A 141 4.59 3.99 -3.19
CA ALA A 141 5.70 3.05 -3.21
C ALA A 141 6.04 2.50 -1.81
N ASP A 142 6.12 3.38 -0.82
CA ASP A 142 6.42 3.01 0.57
C ASP A 142 5.31 2.14 1.17
N VAL A 143 4.05 2.44 0.90
CA VAL A 143 2.91 1.61 1.33
C VAL A 143 2.95 0.24 0.68
N ALA A 144 3.27 0.15 -0.61
CA ALA A 144 3.44 -1.15 -1.28
C ALA A 144 4.58 -1.96 -0.64
N ALA A 145 5.69 -1.33 -0.31
CA ALA A 145 6.80 -1.98 0.41
C ALA A 145 6.36 -2.50 1.79
N LEU A 146 5.63 -1.69 2.57
CA LEU A 146 5.11 -2.11 3.86
C LEU A 146 4.09 -3.25 3.75
N THR A 147 3.21 -3.19 2.75
CA THR A 147 2.25 -4.28 2.48
C THR A 147 2.98 -5.58 2.12
N ALA A 148 4.00 -5.50 1.25
CA ALA A 148 4.84 -6.64 0.91
C ALA A 148 5.60 -7.20 2.12
N GLU A 149 6.13 -6.33 2.98
CA GLU A 149 6.80 -6.74 4.21
C GLU A 149 5.84 -7.44 5.18
N ALA A 150 4.61 -6.93 5.33
CA ALA A 150 3.59 -7.59 6.14
C ALA A 150 3.28 -9.01 5.62
N LEU A 151 3.16 -9.18 4.31
CA LEU A 151 2.98 -10.50 3.69
C LEU A 151 4.19 -11.42 3.95
N CYS A 152 5.41 -10.92 3.81
CA CYS A 152 6.61 -11.70 4.12
C CYS A 152 6.65 -12.18 5.57
N ARG A 153 6.21 -11.36 6.50
CA ARG A 153 6.27 -11.66 7.94
C ARG A 153 5.17 -12.59 8.42
N PHE A 154 3.96 -12.48 7.87
CA PHE A 154 2.76 -13.06 8.46
C PHE A 154 1.99 -14.00 7.52
N SER A 155 2.44 -14.20 6.27
CA SER A 155 1.80 -15.11 5.33
C SER A 155 2.74 -16.23 4.90
N ALA A 156 2.20 -17.44 4.79
CA ALA A 156 2.91 -18.56 4.18
C ALA A 156 3.01 -18.43 2.65
N HIS A 157 2.12 -17.64 2.05
CA HIS A 157 2.04 -17.46 0.60
C HIS A 157 2.02 -15.97 0.25
N ARG A 158 2.81 -15.59 -0.74
CA ARG A 158 2.86 -14.25 -1.30
C ARG A 158 2.42 -14.31 -2.76
N PRO A 159 1.61 -13.35 -3.26
CA PRO A 159 1.30 -13.29 -4.67
C PRO A 159 2.57 -12.96 -5.48
N ASP A 160 2.68 -13.53 -6.67
CA ASP A 160 3.72 -13.13 -7.61
C ASP A 160 3.51 -11.69 -8.06
N LEU A 161 4.58 -10.91 -8.06
CA LEU A 161 4.57 -9.56 -8.58
C LEU A 161 4.88 -9.60 -10.07
N ALA A 162 3.86 -9.72 -10.91
CA ALA A 162 4.04 -9.63 -12.34
C ALA A 162 4.70 -8.29 -12.73
N PRO A 163 5.64 -8.26 -13.69
CA PRO A 163 6.22 -7.02 -14.18
C PRO A 163 5.15 -6.06 -14.68
N VAL A 164 5.45 -4.75 -14.65
CA VAL A 164 4.61 -3.77 -15.33
C VAL A 164 4.75 -3.98 -16.84
N GLU A 165 3.64 -4.25 -17.51
CA GLU A 165 3.63 -4.33 -18.98
C GLU A 165 3.85 -2.92 -19.53
N LEU A 166 4.96 -2.75 -20.22
CA LEU A 166 5.26 -1.49 -20.94
C LEU A 166 4.53 -1.48 -22.27
N PRO A 167 4.01 -0.33 -22.72
CA PRO A 167 3.31 -0.20 -23.99
C PRO A 167 4.24 -0.40 -25.20
#